data_2ed60851cbbf01963daab5ac199a3604
#
_entry.id   2ed60851cbbf01963daab5ac199a3604
#
_cell.length_a   1.000
_cell.length_b   1.000
_cell.length_c   1.000
_cell.angle_alpha   90.00
_cell.angle_beta   90.00
_cell.angle_gamma   90.00
#
_symmetry.space_group_name_H-M   'P 1'
#
loop_
_entity.id
_entity.type
_entity.pdbx_description
1 polymer ?
#
loop_
_entity_poly.entity_id
_entity_poly.type
_entity_poly.pdbx_seq_one_letter_code
_entity_poly.pdbx_strand_id
1 'polypeptide(L)'
;MPVEINGLLNHNISSETHPVPFETFDPEGIARMAKLHDAWGYDKVLVANAAIMPDNFTIAGYVAANTTRLGVMLAHRPGFIPPTMAARMLATLDRLMPGRVGVHIITAASDEETQADGDYQTKVERYDRAKEYISVLRRMWTDKKPFDHEGKWFRFNGGFAAIKPTQGTVPVYFGGMSPAALEVAGEYCDTFATLSDTVAGMTEVVGKVRDAAAPYGRSPRFLMSIRIVIADTEEAAWAQADEIREAVAANMGKLAPNTAAVKADGFKRTAELAARGDRLEKCFWNGINQLRGGQSNSGTLVGTPAQLADALMDYYDAGVSAFILRGFDPVEDVIAIGRDLIPLLRAKVAERDAQLAATEPAMA
;
A
#
# COMPACT_ATOMS: atom_id res chain seq x y z
N MET A 1 -10.25 -14.37 -7.75
CA MET A 1 -9.10 -13.63 -8.36
C MET A 1 -7.84 -13.94 -7.56
N PRO A 2 -6.68 -14.11 -8.19
CA PRO A 2 -5.47 -14.41 -7.42
C PRO A 2 -5.19 -13.29 -6.39
N VAL A 3 -4.73 -13.70 -5.20
CA VAL A 3 -4.31 -12.77 -4.16
C VAL A 3 -3.04 -12.04 -4.61
N GLU A 4 -2.98 -10.71 -4.39
CA GLU A 4 -1.79 -9.90 -4.68
C GLU A 4 -1.00 -9.70 -3.38
N ILE A 5 0.29 -10.05 -3.40
CA ILE A 5 1.16 -9.94 -2.24
C ILE A 5 2.25 -8.90 -2.53
N ASN A 6 2.24 -7.84 -1.76
CA ASN A 6 3.15 -6.72 -1.92
C ASN A 6 4.10 -6.61 -0.73
N GLY A 7 5.27 -6.04 -0.98
CA GLY A 7 6.24 -5.63 0.03
C GLY A 7 6.31 -4.12 0.18
N LEU A 8 7.30 -3.66 0.94
CA LEU A 8 7.67 -2.26 1.09
C LEU A 8 9.14 -2.08 0.74
N LEU A 9 9.46 -1.09 -0.04
CA LEU A 9 10.84 -0.72 -0.40
C LEU A 9 11.16 0.68 0.10
N ASN A 10 12.16 0.79 0.97
CA ASN A 10 12.72 2.04 1.44
C ASN A 10 14.01 2.40 0.68
N HIS A 11 14.53 3.61 0.90
CA HIS A 11 15.78 4.09 0.32
C HIS A 11 17.04 3.58 1.04
N ASN A 12 16.86 2.81 2.11
CA ASN A 12 17.88 2.07 2.85
C ASN A 12 17.28 0.81 3.47
N ILE A 13 18.15 -0.09 3.97
CA ILE A 13 17.72 -1.31 4.67
C ILE A 13 17.58 -0.96 6.16
N SER A 14 16.42 -0.48 6.57
CA SER A 14 16.12 -0.11 7.95
C SER A 14 14.73 -0.58 8.41
N SER A 15 14.59 -0.76 9.72
CA SER A 15 13.32 -1.01 10.39
C SER A 15 13.35 -0.46 11.82
N GLU A 16 12.26 -0.61 12.56
CA GLU A 16 12.20 -0.20 13.96
C GLU A 16 13.13 -1.01 14.87
N THR A 17 13.44 -2.25 14.48
CA THR A 17 14.42 -3.11 15.18
C THR A 17 15.85 -2.91 14.68
N HIS A 18 16.01 -2.45 13.45
CA HIS A 18 17.30 -2.20 12.79
C HIS A 18 17.34 -0.75 12.25
N PRO A 19 17.37 0.25 13.14
CA PRO A 19 17.36 1.65 12.71
C PRO A 19 18.68 2.03 12.02
N VAL A 20 18.54 2.64 10.85
CA VAL A 20 19.65 3.29 10.12
C VAL A 20 19.29 4.77 10.05
N PRO A 21 20.28 5.70 10.14
CA PRO A 21 20.01 7.13 9.97
C PRO A 21 19.20 7.41 8.71
N PHE A 22 18.15 8.21 8.84
CA PHE A 22 17.17 8.41 7.75
C PHE A 22 17.79 9.02 6.49
N GLU A 23 18.82 9.85 6.65
CA GLU A 23 19.60 10.48 5.58
C GLU A 23 20.49 9.51 4.81
N THR A 24 20.62 8.25 5.25
CA THR A 24 21.40 7.23 4.54
C THR A 24 20.69 6.81 3.27
N PHE A 25 21.29 7.05 2.12
CA PHE A 25 20.82 6.55 0.84
C PHE A 25 21.68 5.37 0.40
N ASP A 26 21.06 4.19 0.24
CA ASP A 26 21.74 2.91 -0.03
C ASP A 26 21.28 2.28 -1.35
N PRO A 27 21.91 2.64 -2.49
CA PRO A 27 21.55 2.07 -3.80
C PRO A 27 21.71 0.54 -3.88
N GLU A 28 22.76 0.00 -3.25
CA GLU A 28 23.01 -1.44 -3.25
C GLU A 28 21.94 -2.18 -2.43
N GLY A 29 21.55 -1.61 -1.29
CA GLY A 29 20.46 -2.09 -0.45
C GLY A 29 19.12 -2.05 -1.19
N ILE A 30 18.80 -0.96 -1.90
CA ILE A 30 17.60 -0.87 -2.74
C ILE A 30 17.57 -2.01 -3.77
N ALA A 31 18.67 -2.20 -4.51
CA ALA A 31 18.75 -3.26 -5.52
C ALA A 31 18.65 -4.66 -4.90
N ARG A 32 19.31 -4.89 -3.76
CA ARG A 32 19.26 -6.14 -3.01
C ARG A 32 17.84 -6.45 -2.56
N MET A 33 17.15 -5.49 -1.94
CA MET A 33 15.78 -5.67 -1.46
C MET A 33 14.79 -5.89 -2.60
N ALA A 34 14.94 -5.17 -3.71
CA ALA A 34 14.11 -5.39 -4.91
C ALA A 34 14.28 -6.83 -5.45
N LYS A 35 15.53 -7.30 -5.58
CA LYS A 35 15.83 -8.67 -6.02
C LYS A 35 15.32 -9.74 -5.03
N LEU A 36 15.37 -9.49 -3.72
CA LEU A 36 14.80 -10.40 -2.72
C LEU A 36 13.29 -10.51 -2.87
N HIS A 37 12.57 -9.40 -2.96
CA HIS A 37 11.12 -9.44 -3.19
C HIS A 37 10.77 -10.16 -4.51
N ASP A 38 11.54 -9.90 -5.60
CA ASP A 38 11.34 -10.57 -6.88
C ASP A 38 11.57 -12.09 -6.78
N ALA A 39 12.63 -12.53 -6.08
CA ALA A 39 12.97 -13.92 -5.91
C ALA A 39 11.95 -14.68 -5.03
N TRP A 40 11.44 -14.04 -3.97
CA TRP A 40 10.58 -14.66 -2.98
C TRP A 40 9.08 -14.50 -3.25
N GLY A 41 8.71 -14.15 -4.48
CA GLY A 41 7.32 -14.28 -4.95
C GLY A 41 6.40 -13.13 -4.59
N TYR A 42 6.92 -11.97 -4.21
CA TYR A 42 6.10 -10.77 -4.10
C TYR A 42 5.69 -10.27 -5.49
N ASP A 43 4.50 -9.71 -5.59
CA ASP A 43 3.97 -9.17 -6.86
C ASP A 43 4.46 -7.74 -7.09
N LYS A 44 4.44 -6.89 -6.06
CA LYS A 44 4.91 -5.49 -6.12
C LYS A 44 5.59 -5.08 -4.82
N VAL A 45 6.28 -3.95 -4.87
CA VAL A 45 6.69 -3.20 -3.67
C VAL A 45 6.07 -1.81 -3.69
N LEU A 46 5.61 -1.37 -2.52
CA LEU A 46 5.27 0.04 -2.32
C LEU A 46 6.56 0.86 -2.27
N VAL A 47 6.68 1.82 -3.17
CA VAL A 47 7.72 2.86 -3.13
C VAL A 47 7.07 4.12 -2.57
N ALA A 48 7.40 4.45 -1.33
CA ALA A 48 6.78 5.54 -0.60
C ALA A 48 7.13 6.92 -1.15
N ASN A 49 6.38 7.94 -0.73
CA ASN A 49 6.63 9.34 -1.04
C ASN A 49 6.27 10.21 0.17
N ALA A 50 7.19 11.07 0.58
CA ALA A 50 6.99 12.11 1.57
C ALA A 50 7.97 13.26 1.28
N ALA A 51 7.72 14.45 1.83
CA ALA A 51 8.53 15.65 1.56
C ALA A 51 10.03 15.51 1.88
N ILE A 52 10.37 14.60 2.79
CA ILE A 52 11.76 14.34 3.20
C ILE A 52 12.38 13.12 2.53
N MET A 53 11.63 12.42 1.66
CA MET A 53 12.11 11.18 1.02
C MET A 53 12.78 11.47 -0.33
N PRO A 54 13.69 10.59 -0.77
CA PRO A 54 14.21 10.63 -2.13
C PRO A 54 13.11 10.48 -3.18
N ASP A 55 13.38 10.94 -4.41
CA ASP A 55 12.45 10.84 -5.54
C ASP A 55 12.11 9.38 -5.86
N ASN A 56 10.84 9.08 -5.77
CA ASN A 56 10.35 7.71 -5.89
C ASN A 56 10.19 7.23 -7.34
N PHE A 57 10.05 8.12 -8.33
CA PHE A 57 10.08 7.72 -9.74
C PHE A 57 11.45 7.22 -10.15
N THR A 58 12.51 7.90 -9.68
CA THR A 58 13.90 7.47 -9.91
C THR A 58 14.15 6.11 -9.25
N ILE A 59 13.71 5.91 -8.00
CA ILE A 59 13.81 4.61 -7.31
C ILE A 59 13.02 3.54 -8.07
N ALA A 60 11.80 3.82 -8.54
CA ALA A 60 11.01 2.85 -9.31
C ALA A 60 11.69 2.46 -10.63
N GLY A 61 12.31 3.41 -11.33
CA GLY A 61 13.14 3.13 -12.50
C GLY A 61 14.33 2.24 -12.19
N TYR A 62 14.96 2.45 -11.03
CA TYR A 62 16.06 1.61 -10.56
C TYR A 62 15.61 0.19 -10.20
N VAL A 63 14.43 0.04 -9.57
CA VAL A 63 13.78 -1.26 -9.34
C VAL A 63 13.51 -1.97 -10.67
N ALA A 64 12.96 -1.26 -11.67
CA ALA A 64 12.70 -1.81 -12.99
C ALA A 64 13.95 -2.40 -13.66
N ALA A 65 15.10 -1.73 -13.50
CA ALA A 65 16.37 -2.16 -14.05
C ALA A 65 16.99 -3.37 -13.32
N ASN A 66 16.58 -3.64 -12.08
CA ASN A 66 17.16 -4.68 -11.23
C ASN A 66 16.24 -5.91 -11.02
N THR A 67 15.04 -5.94 -11.61
CA THR A 67 14.04 -7.00 -11.40
C THR A 67 13.40 -7.43 -12.72
N THR A 68 12.86 -8.67 -12.74
CA THR A 68 12.23 -9.23 -13.93
C THR A 68 10.71 -9.42 -13.80
N ARG A 69 10.20 -9.69 -12.61
CA ARG A 69 8.78 -9.95 -12.33
C ARG A 69 8.18 -8.93 -11.36
N LEU A 70 8.95 -8.50 -10.37
CA LEU A 70 8.51 -7.57 -9.34
C LEU A 70 7.96 -6.29 -9.96
N GLY A 71 6.77 -5.89 -9.52
CA GLY A 71 6.16 -4.61 -9.86
C GLY A 71 6.40 -3.53 -8.80
N VAL A 72 5.92 -2.35 -9.10
CA VAL A 72 5.93 -1.21 -8.17
C VAL A 72 4.52 -0.65 -7.98
N MET A 73 4.18 -0.32 -6.75
CA MET A 73 3.09 0.54 -6.37
C MET A 73 3.69 1.89 -5.97
N LEU A 74 3.66 2.86 -6.89
CA LEU A 74 4.32 4.14 -6.73
C LEU A 74 3.41 5.12 -5.98
N ALA A 75 3.77 5.52 -4.76
CA ALA A 75 3.06 6.58 -4.06
C ALA A 75 3.24 7.91 -4.80
N HIS A 76 2.14 8.64 -5.04
CA HIS A 76 2.17 9.87 -5.81
C HIS A 76 1.22 10.93 -5.23
N ARG A 77 1.72 12.15 -5.05
CA ARG A 77 0.96 13.28 -4.54
C ARG A 77 0.53 14.21 -5.69
N PRO A 78 -0.78 14.30 -6.02
CA PRO A 78 -1.29 15.26 -6.99
C PRO A 78 -0.92 16.69 -6.62
N GLY A 79 -0.51 17.47 -7.63
CA GLY A 79 -0.18 18.90 -7.49
C GLY A 79 1.31 19.24 -7.53
N PHE A 80 2.21 18.30 -7.23
CA PHE A 80 3.66 18.55 -7.29
C PHE A 80 4.25 18.33 -8.69
N ILE A 81 3.68 17.38 -9.44
CA ILE A 81 3.99 17.15 -10.85
C ILE A 81 2.70 17.37 -11.65
N PRO A 82 2.70 18.16 -12.74
CA PRO A 82 1.52 18.30 -13.58
C PRO A 82 0.98 16.95 -14.06
N PRO A 83 -0.36 16.75 -14.12
CA PRO A 83 -0.95 15.45 -14.46
C PRO A 83 -0.54 14.94 -15.84
N THR A 84 -0.34 15.83 -16.82
CA THR A 84 0.13 15.46 -18.15
C THR A 84 1.56 14.92 -18.13
N MET A 85 2.42 15.46 -17.28
CA MET A 85 3.80 14.98 -17.09
C MET A 85 3.79 13.65 -16.35
N ALA A 86 3.08 13.55 -15.22
CA ALA A 86 2.99 12.32 -14.46
C ALA A 86 2.40 11.16 -15.27
N ALA A 87 1.41 11.42 -16.12
CA ALA A 87 0.84 10.42 -17.02
C ALA A 87 1.90 9.83 -17.96
N ARG A 88 2.76 10.69 -18.54
CA ARG A 88 3.87 10.24 -19.39
C ARG A 88 4.95 9.50 -18.61
N MET A 89 5.29 9.97 -17.41
CA MET A 89 6.26 9.29 -16.53
C MET A 89 5.80 7.87 -16.17
N LEU A 90 4.55 7.72 -15.75
CA LEU A 90 3.96 6.43 -15.41
C LEU A 90 3.86 5.50 -16.63
N ALA A 91 3.46 6.03 -17.79
CA ALA A 91 3.43 5.26 -19.02
C ALA A 91 4.84 4.81 -19.47
N THR A 92 5.85 5.67 -19.31
CA THR A 92 7.25 5.32 -19.58
C THR A 92 7.73 4.22 -18.63
N LEU A 93 7.47 4.35 -17.34
CA LEU A 93 7.82 3.32 -16.36
C LEU A 93 7.13 1.99 -16.67
N ASP A 94 5.83 2.01 -17.03
CA ASP A 94 5.10 0.79 -17.44
C ASP A 94 5.68 0.16 -18.70
N ARG A 95 6.29 0.93 -19.61
CA ARG A 95 7.00 0.38 -20.78
C ARG A 95 8.35 -0.24 -20.44
N LEU A 96 9.02 0.25 -19.39
CA LEU A 96 10.25 -0.34 -18.87
C LEU A 96 9.99 -1.63 -18.08
N MET A 97 8.81 -1.73 -17.44
CA MET A 97 8.37 -2.90 -16.68
C MET A 97 6.91 -3.25 -17.00
N PRO A 98 6.64 -3.88 -18.17
CA PRO A 98 5.31 -4.01 -18.74
C PRO A 98 4.31 -4.69 -17.81
N GLY A 99 3.18 -4.01 -17.51
CA GLY A 99 2.11 -4.53 -16.66
C GLY A 99 2.41 -4.59 -15.17
N ARG A 100 3.55 -4.06 -14.73
CA ARG A 100 4.02 -4.17 -13.35
C ARG A 100 3.90 -2.87 -12.55
N VAL A 101 3.36 -1.79 -13.12
CA VAL A 101 3.22 -0.48 -12.49
C VAL A 101 1.81 -0.29 -11.96
N GLY A 102 1.69 0.20 -10.73
CA GLY A 102 0.49 0.80 -10.16
C GLY A 102 0.82 2.17 -9.55
N VAL A 103 -0.13 3.07 -9.49
CA VAL A 103 0.03 4.38 -8.85
C VAL A 103 -0.85 4.48 -7.61
N HIS A 104 -0.23 4.72 -6.46
CA HIS A 104 -0.95 4.97 -5.20
C HIS A 104 -1.09 6.48 -4.99
N ILE A 105 -2.24 7.01 -5.33
CA ILE A 105 -2.54 8.42 -5.13
C ILE A 105 -2.75 8.69 -3.64
N ILE A 106 -1.92 9.57 -3.09
CA ILE A 106 -1.95 9.99 -1.69
C ILE A 106 -2.14 11.50 -1.60
N THR A 107 -2.82 11.97 -0.58
CA THR A 107 -3.13 13.40 -0.38
C THR A 107 -2.38 13.99 0.81
N ALA A 108 -1.34 13.27 1.28
CA ALA A 108 -0.55 13.52 2.47
C ALA A 108 -1.34 13.42 3.79
N ALA A 109 -0.62 13.13 4.85
CA ALA A 109 -1.20 12.91 6.19
C ALA A 109 -1.38 14.23 6.97
N SER A 110 -0.56 15.24 6.69
CA SER A 110 -0.61 16.55 7.37
C SER A 110 -0.37 17.71 6.42
N ASP A 111 -0.76 18.89 6.85
CA ASP A 111 -0.55 20.14 6.10
C ASP A 111 0.93 20.54 6.14
N GLU A 112 1.62 20.28 7.26
CA GLU A 112 3.04 20.54 7.42
C GLU A 112 3.88 19.79 6.36
N GLU A 113 3.51 18.55 6.07
CA GLU A 113 4.16 17.74 5.04
C GLU A 113 3.99 18.33 3.63
N THR A 114 2.78 18.79 3.30
CA THR A 114 2.53 19.37 1.97
C THR A 114 3.13 20.74 1.82
N GLN A 115 3.15 21.55 2.89
CA GLN A 115 3.75 22.87 2.90
C GLN A 115 5.27 22.82 2.75
N ALA A 116 5.94 21.75 3.19
CA ALA A 116 7.37 21.57 2.96
C ALA A 116 7.74 21.48 1.47
N ASP A 117 6.80 21.05 0.62
CA ASP A 117 6.94 21.03 -0.84
C ASP A 117 6.15 22.18 -1.53
N GLY A 118 5.71 23.19 -0.77
CA GLY A 118 5.07 24.38 -1.30
C GLY A 118 3.57 24.27 -1.59
N ASP A 119 2.89 23.23 -1.10
CA ASP A 119 1.45 23.05 -1.27
C ASP A 119 0.70 23.46 0.00
N TYR A 120 -0.05 24.56 -0.10
CA TYR A 120 -0.83 25.14 0.98
C TYR A 120 -2.34 24.86 0.88
N GLN A 121 -2.73 23.91 0.03
CA GLN A 121 -4.13 23.50 -0.10
C GLN A 121 -4.60 22.77 1.16
N THR A 122 -5.85 23.03 1.55
CA THR A 122 -6.51 22.30 2.63
C THR A 122 -6.69 20.81 2.27
N LYS A 123 -6.89 19.95 3.27
CA LYS A 123 -7.14 18.54 3.06
C LYS A 123 -8.30 18.28 2.07
N VAL A 124 -9.39 19.04 2.16
CA VAL A 124 -10.55 18.92 1.26
C VAL A 124 -10.18 19.30 -0.16
N GLU A 125 -9.45 20.40 -0.34
CA GLU A 125 -8.98 20.84 -1.66
C GLU A 125 -8.00 19.85 -2.29
N ARG A 126 -7.15 19.21 -1.50
CA ARG A 126 -6.26 18.15 -2.01
C ARG A 126 -7.04 16.94 -2.54
N TYR A 127 -8.14 16.55 -1.90
CA TYR A 127 -9.03 15.50 -2.43
C TYR A 127 -9.74 15.93 -3.71
N ASP A 128 -10.26 17.16 -3.75
CA ASP A 128 -10.92 17.72 -4.95
C ASP A 128 -9.92 17.79 -6.14
N ARG A 129 -8.70 18.26 -5.88
CA ARG A 129 -7.62 18.26 -6.86
C ARG A 129 -7.26 16.83 -7.32
N ALA A 130 -7.26 15.86 -6.42
CA ALA A 130 -6.95 14.47 -6.76
C ALA A 130 -7.96 13.86 -7.74
N LYS A 131 -9.25 14.19 -7.63
CA LYS A 131 -10.26 13.76 -8.61
C LYS A 131 -9.93 14.25 -10.02
N GLU A 132 -9.72 15.55 -10.16
CA GLU A 132 -9.37 16.13 -11.45
C GLU A 132 -8.06 15.55 -12.00
N TYR A 133 -7.07 15.37 -11.12
CA TYR A 133 -5.80 14.80 -11.48
C TYR A 133 -5.93 13.38 -12.06
N ILE A 134 -6.64 12.48 -11.37
CA ILE A 134 -6.85 11.10 -11.82
C ILE A 134 -7.63 11.06 -13.13
N SER A 135 -8.64 11.92 -13.27
CA SER A 135 -9.41 12.06 -14.52
C SER A 135 -8.49 12.42 -15.70
N VAL A 136 -7.58 13.40 -15.51
CA VAL A 136 -6.60 13.78 -16.54
C VAL A 136 -5.62 12.64 -16.82
N LEU A 137 -5.10 11.95 -15.78
CA LEU A 137 -4.22 10.79 -15.99
C LEU A 137 -4.89 9.75 -16.91
N ARG A 138 -6.14 9.39 -16.63
CA ARG A 138 -6.89 8.40 -17.42
C ARG A 138 -7.06 8.85 -18.86
N ARG A 139 -7.46 10.09 -19.09
CA ARG A 139 -7.56 10.64 -20.46
C ARG A 139 -6.22 10.63 -21.18
N MET A 140 -5.13 11.04 -20.54
CA MET A 140 -3.79 10.98 -21.11
C MET A 140 -3.41 9.57 -21.55
N TRP A 141 -3.85 8.53 -20.84
CA TRP A 141 -3.56 7.13 -21.20
C TRP A 141 -4.50 6.56 -22.28
N THR A 142 -5.76 6.96 -22.31
CA THR A 142 -6.79 6.34 -23.15
C THR A 142 -7.13 7.13 -24.42
N ASP A 143 -7.09 8.48 -24.38
CA ASP A 143 -7.47 9.31 -25.51
C ASP A 143 -6.49 9.11 -26.67
N LYS A 144 -7.05 8.93 -27.88
CA LYS A 144 -6.29 8.67 -29.11
C LYS A 144 -5.82 9.96 -29.81
N LYS A 145 -6.31 11.09 -29.35
CA LYS A 145 -6.01 12.43 -29.92
C LYS A 145 -5.65 13.39 -28.79
N PRO A 146 -4.88 14.46 -29.09
CA PRO A 146 -4.70 15.56 -28.17
C PRO A 146 -6.04 16.17 -27.71
N PHE A 147 -6.08 16.61 -26.46
CA PHE A 147 -7.25 17.28 -25.88
C PHE A 147 -6.86 18.49 -25.07
N ASP A 148 -7.77 19.44 -24.99
CA ASP A 148 -7.68 20.58 -24.11
C ASP A 148 -8.39 20.28 -22.79
N HIS A 149 -7.91 20.88 -21.72
CA HIS A 149 -8.51 20.77 -20.38
C HIS A 149 -8.53 22.15 -19.71
N GLU A 150 -9.69 22.53 -19.21
CA GLU A 150 -9.89 23.75 -18.45
C GLU A 150 -10.67 23.39 -17.19
N GLY A 151 -9.94 22.93 -16.17
CA GLY A 151 -10.47 22.53 -14.88
C GLY A 151 -10.22 23.59 -13.81
N LYS A 152 -10.63 23.28 -12.60
CA LYS A 152 -10.39 24.12 -11.41
C LYS A 152 -8.92 24.16 -11.02
N TRP A 153 -8.23 23.03 -11.15
CA TRP A 153 -6.87 22.82 -10.65
C TRP A 153 -5.83 22.79 -11.76
N PHE A 154 -6.23 22.31 -12.95
CA PHE A 154 -5.30 22.15 -14.07
C PHE A 154 -5.89 22.75 -15.34
N ARG A 155 -5.01 23.42 -16.11
CA ARG A 155 -5.35 23.97 -17.40
C ARG A 155 -4.22 23.74 -18.38
N PHE A 156 -4.53 23.19 -19.52
CA PHE A 156 -3.56 22.97 -20.60
C PHE A 156 -4.27 22.77 -21.95
N ASN A 157 -3.54 23.00 -23.03
CA ASN A 157 -4.01 22.77 -24.40
C ASN A 157 -3.18 21.66 -25.05
N GLY A 158 -3.83 20.81 -25.85
CA GLY A 158 -3.18 19.78 -26.64
C GLY A 158 -2.50 18.67 -25.80
N GLY A 159 -3.04 18.38 -24.60
CA GLY A 159 -2.50 17.30 -23.76
C GLY A 159 -2.55 15.95 -24.47
N PHE A 160 -1.42 15.25 -24.52
CA PHE A 160 -1.33 13.93 -25.18
C PHE A 160 -0.12 13.15 -24.69
N ALA A 161 -0.27 11.87 -24.52
CA ALA A 161 0.83 10.93 -24.32
C ALA A 161 0.92 10.02 -25.55
N ALA A 162 1.97 10.16 -26.35
CA ALA A 162 2.19 9.31 -27.53
C ALA A 162 2.44 7.85 -27.13
N ILE A 163 3.13 7.65 -25.99
CA ILE A 163 3.34 6.33 -25.41
C ILE A 163 2.25 6.07 -24.38
N LYS A 164 1.54 4.97 -24.54
CA LYS A 164 0.47 4.52 -23.64
C LYS A 164 0.96 3.38 -22.75
N PRO A 165 0.37 3.22 -21.55
CA PRO A 165 0.63 2.03 -20.73
C PRO A 165 0.29 0.75 -21.48
N THR A 166 1.01 -0.34 -21.19
CA THR A 166 0.80 -1.66 -21.81
C THR A 166 -0.57 -2.26 -21.50
N GLN A 167 -1.10 -1.94 -20.33
CA GLN A 167 -2.42 -2.37 -19.85
C GLN A 167 -3.57 -1.45 -20.32
N GLY A 168 -3.28 -0.44 -21.15
CA GLY A 168 -4.23 0.61 -21.54
C GLY A 168 -4.40 1.72 -20.49
N THR A 169 -4.22 1.40 -19.22
CA THR A 169 -4.23 2.35 -18.08
C THR A 169 -3.31 1.83 -17.00
N VAL A 170 -2.87 2.70 -16.08
CA VAL A 170 -2.14 2.30 -14.87
C VAL A 170 -3.16 2.15 -13.74
N PRO A 171 -3.20 0.99 -13.02
CA PRO A 171 -4.09 0.81 -11.90
C PRO A 171 -3.89 1.87 -10.81
N VAL A 172 -5.00 2.46 -10.33
CA VAL A 172 -5.02 3.52 -9.32
C VAL A 172 -5.34 2.90 -7.97
N TYR A 173 -4.37 2.96 -7.05
CA TYR A 173 -4.57 2.69 -5.64
C TYR A 173 -4.90 4.00 -4.92
N PHE A 174 -5.80 3.93 -3.95
CA PHE A 174 -6.21 5.10 -3.18
C PHE A 174 -6.62 4.68 -1.78
N GLY A 175 -6.45 5.56 -0.78
CA GLY A 175 -6.81 5.28 0.60
C GLY A 175 -7.34 6.50 1.32
N GLY A 176 -8.02 6.28 2.45
CA GLY A 176 -8.57 7.31 3.31
C GLY A 176 -10.06 7.07 3.62
N MET A 177 -10.46 7.37 4.86
CA MET A 177 -11.79 7.06 5.38
C MET A 177 -12.66 8.30 5.63
N SER A 178 -12.17 9.51 5.35
CA SER A 178 -12.99 10.71 5.42
C SER A 178 -14.06 10.71 4.30
N PRO A 179 -15.20 11.41 4.47
CA PRO A 179 -16.23 11.48 3.41
C PRO A 179 -15.65 11.88 2.05
N ALA A 180 -14.79 12.90 2.01
CA ALA A 180 -14.14 13.34 0.77
C ALA A 180 -13.20 12.27 0.17
N ALA A 181 -12.52 11.48 1.01
CA ALA A 181 -11.67 10.37 0.54
C ALA A 181 -12.53 9.24 -0.03
N LEU A 182 -13.62 8.87 0.62
CA LEU A 182 -14.55 7.83 0.14
C LEU A 182 -15.18 8.20 -1.19
N GLU A 183 -15.48 9.48 -1.43
CA GLU A 183 -16.00 9.98 -2.71
C GLU A 183 -14.94 9.77 -3.84
N VAL A 184 -13.67 10.14 -3.60
CA VAL A 184 -12.58 9.89 -4.56
C VAL A 184 -12.39 8.38 -4.79
N ALA A 185 -12.42 7.60 -3.72
CA ALA A 185 -12.26 6.16 -3.79
C ALA A 185 -13.37 5.52 -4.63
N GLY A 186 -14.62 5.90 -4.38
CA GLY A 186 -15.78 5.36 -5.09
C GLY A 186 -15.73 5.64 -6.59
N GLU A 187 -15.35 6.84 -6.98
CA GLU A 187 -15.35 7.27 -8.38
C GLU A 187 -14.12 6.80 -9.16
N TYR A 188 -12.93 6.76 -8.53
CA TYR A 188 -11.67 6.61 -9.26
C TYR A 188 -10.80 5.44 -8.85
N CYS A 189 -11.02 4.81 -7.69
CA CYS A 189 -10.12 3.80 -7.17
C CYS A 189 -10.28 2.44 -7.87
N ASP A 190 -9.19 1.82 -8.28
CA ASP A 190 -9.18 0.43 -8.75
C ASP A 190 -8.87 -0.53 -7.59
N THR A 191 -8.04 -0.08 -6.63
CA THR A 191 -7.73 -0.82 -5.39
C THR A 191 -7.71 0.14 -4.20
N PHE A 192 -8.59 -0.09 -3.22
CA PHE A 192 -8.60 0.68 -1.98
C PHE A 192 -7.55 0.14 -1.01
N ALA A 193 -6.61 1.01 -0.60
CA ALA A 193 -5.51 0.67 0.29
C ALA A 193 -5.78 1.20 1.71
N THR A 194 -5.61 0.33 2.72
CA THR A 194 -5.84 0.68 4.12
C THR A 194 -4.82 0.04 5.05
N LEU A 195 -4.72 0.54 6.27
CA LEU A 195 -4.01 -0.11 7.36
C LEU A 195 -4.85 -1.28 7.90
N SER A 196 -4.19 -2.24 8.55
CA SER A 196 -4.87 -3.38 9.17
C SER A 196 -5.78 -2.96 10.31
N ASP A 197 -6.85 -3.71 10.45
CA ASP A 197 -7.80 -3.71 11.55
C ASP A 197 -8.20 -5.16 11.84
N THR A 198 -9.06 -5.40 12.85
CA THR A 198 -9.72 -6.69 13.05
C THR A 198 -10.52 -7.10 11.81
N VAL A 199 -10.84 -8.38 11.67
CA VAL A 199 -11.66 -8.87 10.54
C VAL A 199 -12.99 -8.12 10.47
N ALA A 200 -13.65 -7.91 11.62
CA ALA A 200 -14.90 -7.14 11.69
C ALA A 200 -14.69 -5.69 11.22
N GLY A 201 -13.59 -5.05 11.64
CA GLY A 201 -13.23 -3.70 11.22
C GLY A 201 -12.96 -3.60 9.73
N MET A 202 -12.28 -4.60 9.16
CA MET A 202 -12.05 -4.66 7.71
C MET A 202 -13.34 -4.88 6.92
N THR A 203 -14.26 -5.72 7.43
CA THR A 203 -15.59 -5.89 6.81
C THR A 203 -16.36 -4.57 6.73
N GLU A 204 -16.29 -3.76 7.79
CA GLU A 204 -16.90 -2.41 7.80
C GLU A 204 -16.26 -1.47 6.76
N VAL A 205 -14.92 -1.47 6.65
CA VAL A 205 -14.20 -0.68 5.65
C VAL A 205 -14.61 -1.09 4.24
N VAL A 206 -14.64 -2.39 3.96
CA VAL A 206 -15.05 -2.94 2.66
C VAL A 206 -16.47 -2.52 2.32
N GLY A 207 -17.41 -2.61 3.28
CA GLY A 207 -18.79 -2.17 3.10
C GLY A 207 -18.87 -0.69 2.72
N LYS A 208 -18.30 0.19 3.50
CA LYS A 208 -18.31 1.65 3.26
C LYS A 208 -17.76 2.05 1.89
N VAL A 209 -16.66 1.42 1.46
CA VAL A 209 -16.06 1.72 0.16
C VAL A 209 -16.89 1.18 -0.98
N ARG A 210 -17.48 -0.03 -0.84
CA ARG A 210 -18.43 -0.58 -1.83
C ARG A 210 -19.66 0.31 -1.99
N ASP A 211 -20.23 0.79 -0.88
CA ASP A 211 -21.36 1.70 -0.90
C ASP A 211 -21.01 3.02 -1.63
N ALA A 212 -19.82 3.56 -1.39
CA ALA A 212 -19.34 4.76 -2.08
C ALA A 212 -19.07 4.51 -3.58
N ALA A 213 -18.71 3.30 -4.00
CA ALA A 213 -18.41 2.93 -5.38
C ALA A 213 -19.66 2.55 -6.20
N ALA A 214 -20.72 2.09 -5.53
CA ALA A 214 -21.96 1.63 -6.18
C ALA A 214 -22.61 2.65 -7.11
N PRO A 215 -22.73 3.97 -6.77
CA PRO A 215 -23.29 4.98 -7.67
C PRO A 215 -22.53 5.13 -8.99
N TYR A 216 -21.25 4.75 -9.01
CA TYR A 216 -20.36 4.81 -10.20
C TYR A 216 -20.26 3.47 -10.95
N GLY A 217 -21.01 2.43 -10.49
CA GLY A 217 -20.93 1.10 -11.07
C GLY A 217 -19.56 0.44 -10.93
N ARG A 218 -18.79 0.77 -9.88
CA ARG A 218 -17.43 0.29 -9.66
C ARG A 218 -17.37 -0.75 -8.53
N SER A 219 -16.40 -1.64 -8.65
CA SER A 219 -16.11 -2.67 -7.64
C SER A 219 -14.61 -2.70 -7.36
N PRO A 220 -14.09 -1.80 -6.52
CA PRO A 220 -12.68 -1.74 -6.21
C PRO A 220 -12.22 -3.00 -5.45
N ARG A 221 -10.97 -3.40 -5.68
CA ARG A 221 -10.27 -4.38 -4.85
C ARG A 221 -9.84 -3.74 -3.53
N PHE A 222 -9.46 -4.57 -2.55
CA PHE A 222 -9.00 -4.08 -1.25
C PHE A 222 -7.61 -4.59 -0.95
N LEU A 223 -6.74 -3.65 -0.56
CA LEU A 223 -5.38 -3.91 -0.13
C LEU A 223 -5.23 -3.51 1.34
N MET A 224 -4.73 -4.44 2.15
CA MET A 224 -4.46 -4.22 3.56
C MET A 224 -2.95 -4.30 3.86
N SER A 225 -2.41 -3.30 4.54
CA SER A 225 -1.03 -3.35 5.06
C SER A 225 -1.03 -3.98 6.45
N ILE A 226 -0.26 -5.06 6.64
CA ILE A 226 -0.14 -5.78 7.91
C ILE A 226 1.28 -6.29 8.09
N ARG A 227 1.74 -6.33 9.34
CA ARG A 227 3.03 -6.91 9.70
C ARG A 227 2.90 -8.38 10.03
N ILE A 228 4.01 -9.10 9.90
CA ILE A 228 4.09 -10.53 10.12
C ILE A 228 5.25 -10.81 11.09
N VAL A 229 4.99 -11.64 12.10
CA VAL A 229 5.99 -12.34 12.91
C VAL A 229 5.74 -13.83 12.74
N ILE A 230 6.68 -14.53 12.16
CA ILE A 230 6.54 -15.92 11.71
C ILE A 230 7.61 -16.81 12.32
N ALA A 231 7.21 -17.93 12.93
CA ALA A 231 8.14 -18.95 13.45
C ALA A 231 7.54 -20.35 13.32
N ASP A 232 8.36 -21.39 13.54
CA ASP A 232 7.96 -22.79 13.40
C ASP A 232 6.91 -23.23 14.43
N THR A 233 6.88 -22.60 15.62
CA THR A 233 5.88 -22.84 16.66
C THR A 233 5.23 -21.53 17.12
N GLU A 234 4.03 -21.64 17.68
CA GLU A 234 3.31 -20.48 18.21
C GLU A 234 4.07 -19.82 19.37
N GLU A 235 4.66 -20.65 20.26
CA GLU A 235 5.44 -20.16 21.39
C GLU A 235 6.68 -19.37 20.91
N ALA A 236 7.38 -19.87 19.90
CA ALA A 236 8.54 -19.19 19.32
C ALA A 236 8.14 -17.87 18.64
N ALA A 237 7.00 -17.84 17.93
CA ALA A 237 6.51 -16.62 17.31
C ALA A 237 6.16 -15.54 18.35
N TRP A 238 5.52 -15.92 19.45
CA TRP A 238 5.22 -14.97 20.53
C TRP A 238 6.47 -14.51 21.29
N ALA A 239 7.46 -15.40 21.53
CA ALA A 239 8.74 -15.01 22.09
C ALA A 239 9.46 -13.98 21.18
N GLN A 240 9.48 -14.22 19.88
CA GLN A 240 10.02 -13.25 18.91
C GLN A 240 9.26 -11.92 18.92
N ALA A 241 7.93 -11.93 19.09
CA ALA A 241 7.14 -10.71 19.19
C ALA A 241 7.52 -9.88 20.44
N ASP A 242 7.79 -10.55 21.57
CA ASP A 242 8.25 -9.87 22.80
C ASP A 242 9.67 -9.29 22.62
N GLU A 243 10.60 -10.02 21.98
CA GLU A 243 11.95 -9.52 21.64
C GLU A 243 11.87 -8.29 20.71
N ILE A 244 10.99 -8.33 19.69
CA ILE A 244 10.72 -7.19 18.80
C ILE A 244 10.23 -5.99 19.59
N ARG A 245 9.30 -6.19 20.53
CA ARG A 245 8.79 -5.11 21.40
C ARG A 245 9.91 -4.45 22.18
N GLU A 246 10.79 -5.25 22.80
CA GLU A 246 11.94 -4.75 23.55
C GLU A 246 12.92 -3.98 22.66
N ALA A 247 13.24 -4.52 21.48
CA ALA A 247 14.14 -3.88 20.52
C ALA A 247 13.57 -2.55 20.00
N VAL A 248 12.27 -2.49 19.67
CA VAL A 248 11.60 -1.24 19.26
C VAL A 248 11.60 -0.24 20.39
N ALA A 249 11.30 -0.65 21.64
CA ALA A 249 11.34 0.22 22.81
C ALA A 249 12.74 0.84 23.02
N ALA A 250 13.80 0.03 22.91
CA ALA A 250 15.18 0.49 23.02
C ALA A 250 15.60 1.48 21.90
N ASN A 251 14.96 1.37 20.73
CA ASN A 251 15.28 2.21 19.57
C ASN A 251 14.36 3.44 19.43
N MET A 252 13.36 3.64 20.28
CA MET A 252 12.37 4.73 20.15
C MET A 252 12.99 6.11 19.90
N GLY A 253 14.10 6.44 20.56
CA GLY A 253 14.80 7.70 20.37
C GLY A 253 15.57 7.85 19.05
N LYS A 254 15.75 6.76 18.30
CA LYS A 254 16.45 6.73 17.00
C LYS A 254 15.48 6.71 15.81
N LEU A 255 14.20 6.44 16.07
CA LEU A 255 13.20 6.37 15.03
C LEU A 255 12.81 7.79 14.59
N ALA A 256 12.67 7.99 13.27
CA ALA A 256 12.16 9.25 12.74
C ALA A 256 10.80 9.60 13.39
N PRO A 257 10.60 10.85 13.79
CA PRO A 257 9.31 11.29 14.33
C PRO A 257 8.21 11.07 13.31
N ASN A 258 7.18 10.30 13.66
CA ASN A 258 6.00 10.16 12.82
C ASN A 258 5.01 11.31 13.08
N THR A 259 5.44 12.53 12.81
CA THR A 259 4.64 13.75 13.05
C THR A 259 3.37 13.82 12.19
N ALA A 260 3.35 13.13 11.06
CA ALA A 260 2.22 13.07 10.14
C ALA A 260 1.07 12.16 10.64
N ALA A 261 1.38 11.19 11.51
CA ALA A 261 0.44 10.15 11.90
C ALA A 261 -0.76 10.64 12.72
N VAL A 262 -0.58 11.69 13.51
CA VAL A 262 -1.57 12.08 14.55
C VAL A 262 -2.87 12.67 13.98
N LYS A 263 -2.86 13.22 12.77
CA LYS A 263 -4.01 13.97 12.21
C LYS A 263 -4.84 13.21 11.16
N ALA A 264 -4.34 12.13 10.61
CA ALA A 264 -5.05 11.37 9.58
C ALA A 264 -6.08 10.40 10.18
N ASP A 265 -7.26 10.28 9.56
CA ASP A 265 -8.36 9.43 10.06
C ASP A 265 -7.97 7.94 10.16
N GLY A 266 -7.08 7.45 9.30
CA GLY A 266 -6.52 6.10 9.40
C GLY A 266 -5.74 5.88 10.69
N PHE A 267 -5.03 6.89 11.20
CA PHE A 267 -4.29 6.79 12.46
C PHE A 267 -5.17 6.93 13.69
N LYS A 268 -6.31 7.63 13.60
CA LYS A 268 -7.31 7.61 14.69
C LYS A 268 -7.80 6.20 14.94
N ARG A 269 -8.12 5.48 13.87
CA ARG A 269 -8.55 4.09 13.94
C ARG A 269 -7.45 3.18 14.52
N THR A 270 -6.20 3.39 14.15
CA THR A 270 -5.05 2.67 14.71
C THR A 270 -4.88 2.97 16.21
N ALA A 271 -5.11 4.21 16.65
CA ALA A 271 -5.09 4.59 18.06
C ALA A 271 -6.25 3.96 18.85
N GLU A 272 -7.45 3.92 18.29
CA GLU A 272 -8.61 3.22 18.87
C GLU A 272 -8.33 1.71 19.02
N LEU A 273 -7.69 1.10 18.02
CA LEU A 273 -7.24 -0.28 18.09
C LEU A 273 -6.22 -0.48 19.21
N ALA A 274 -5.23 0.42 19.33
CA ALA A 274 -4.23 0.38 20.39
C ALA A 274 -4.85 0.39 21.80
N ALA A 275 -5.96 1.12 21.96
CA ALA A 275 -6.68 1.20 23.24
C ALA A 275 -7.45 -0.09 23.59
N ARG A 276 -7.72 -0.99 22.63
CA ARG A 276 -8.53 -2.21 22.84
C ARG A 276 -7.77 -3.35 23.51
N GLY A 277 -6.43 -3.34 23.49
CA GLY A 277 -5.60 -4.36 24.11
C GLY A 277 -4.41 -4.79 23.26
N ASP A 278 -3.59 -5.67 23.80
CA ASP A 278 -2.36 -6.17 23.19
C ASP A 278 -2.64 -7.24 22.12
N ARG A 279 -3.50 -8.22 22.44
CA ARG A 279 -3.95 -9.29 21.55
C ARG A 279 -5.44 -9.17 21.34
N LEU A 280 -5.90 -8.99 20.12
CA LEU A 280 -7.31 -8.67 19.85
C LEU A 280 -8.12 -9.86 19.33
N GLU A 281 -7.59 -10.62 18.40
CA GLU A 281 -8.23 -11.82 17.84
C GLU A 281 -7.17 -12.75 17.26
N LYS A 282 -7.42 -14.08 17.29
CA LYS A 282 -6.50 -15.09 16.74
C LYS A 282 -5.00 -14.69 16.91
N CYS A 283 -4.35 -14.43 15.78
CA CYS A 283 -2.95 -14.04 15.69
C CYS A 283 -2.71 -12.52 15.79
N PHE A 284 -3.76 -11.69 15.91
CA PHE A 284 -3.62 -10.23 15.79
C PHE A 284 -3.00 -9.63 17.06
N TRP A 285 -1.80 -9.10 16.91
CA TRP A 285 -1.01 -8.44 17.95
C TRP A 285 -0.91 -6.95 17.70
N ASN A 286 -1.14 -6.19 18.74
CA ASN A 286 -1.18 -4.73 18.72
C ASN A 286 -0.06 -4.08 19.54
N GLY A 287 0.90 -4.87 20.04
CA GLY A 287 1.91 -4.42 20.99
C GLY A 287 2.78 -3.28 20.51
N ILE A 288 3.24 -3.30 19.25
CA ILE A 288 4.03 -2.18 18.69
C ILE A 288 3.17 -0.94 18.51
N ASN A 289 1.91 -1.11 18.15
CA ASN A 289 0.97 -0.01 18.01
C ASN A 289 0.70 0.66 19.37
N GLN A 290 0.53 -0.14 20.43
CA GLN A 290 0.40 0.36 21.81
C GLN A 290 1.66 1.09 22.27
N LEU A 291 2.84 0.48 22.07
CA LEU A 291 4.13 1.07 22.43
C LEU A 291 4.34 2.45 21.77
N ARG A 292 3.85 2.62 20.53
CA ARG A 292 3.95 3.88 19.78
C ARG A 292 2.73 4.80 19.94
N GLY A 293 1.85 4.54 20.90
CA GLY A 293 0.68 5.38 21.17
C GLY A 293 -0.29 5.50 19.99
N GLY A 294 -0.49 4.41 19.22
CA GLY A 294 -1.34 4.40 18.04
C GLY A 294 -0.69 4.96 16.77
N GLN A 295 0.59 5.32 16.82
CA GLN A 295 1.33 5.89 15.67
C GLN A 295 2.10 4.84 14.87
N SER A 296 1.76 3.56 14.97
CA SER A 296 2.28 2.51 14.10
C SER A 296 1.52 2.48 12.77
N ASN A 297 2.21 2.06 11.70
CA ASN A 297 1.61 2.02 10.36
C ASN A 297 0.71 0.81 10.11
N SER A 298 0.67 -0.19 11.02
CA SER A 298 -0.20 -1.37 10.89
C SER A 298 -0.13 -2.22 12.16
N GLY A 299 -1.16 -3.04 12.39
CA GLY A 299 -1.12 -4.17 13.32
C GLY A 299 -0.24 -5.30 12.81
N THR A 300 -0.08 -6.33 13.60
CA THR A 300 0.81 -7.47 13.33
C THR A 300 0.06 -8.79 13.49
N LEU A 301 0.27 -9.75 12.60
CA LEU A 301 -0.09 -11.14 12.83
C LEU A 301 1.13 -11.91 13.33
N VAL A 302 0.94 -12.70 14.39
CA VAL A 302 1.98 -13.49 15.06
C VAL A 302 1.57 -14.95 15.07
N GLY A 303 2.41 -15.85 14.58
CA GLY A 303 2.10 -17.29 14.62
C GLY A 303 2.93 -18.13 13.66
N THR A 304 2.53 -19.38 13.51
CA THR A 304 3.12 -20.29 12.52
C THR A 304 2.62 -19.95 11.11
N PRO A 305 3.31 -20.42 10.05
CA PRO A 305 2.85 -20.23 8.67
C PRO A 305 1.38 -20.62 8.45
N ALA A 306 0.95 -21.73 9.04
CA ALA A 306 -0.43 -22.21 8.92
C ALA A 306 -1.43 -21.27 9.61
N GLN A 307 -1.16 -20.84 10.84
CA GLN A 307 -2.01 -19.91 11.58
C GLN A 307 -2.11 -18.55 10.88
N LEU A 308 -0.99 -18.03 10.35
CA LEU A 308 -0.94 -16.77 9.63
C LEU A 308 -1.72 -16.85 8.31
N ALA A 309 -1.58 -17.95 7.56
CA ALA A 309 -2.35 -18.15 6.34
C ALA A 309 -3.87 -18.23 6.63
N ASP A 310 -4.28 -18.94 7.69
CA ASP A 310 -5.68 -19.01 8.11
C ASP A 310 -6.22 -17.65 8.56
N ALA A 311 -5.42 -16.85 9.28
CA ALA A 311 -5.80 -15.49 9.65
C ALA A 311 -5.96 -14.58 8.43
N LEU A 312 -5.05 -14.68 7.44
CA LEU A 312 -5.15 -13.92 6.20
C LEU A 312 -6.34 -14.36 5.32
N MET A 313 -6.74 -15.65 5.40
CA MET A 313 -7.96 -16.12 4.74
C MET A 313 -9.23 -15.52 5.33
N ASP A 314 -9.30 -15.25 6.64
CA ASP A 314 -10.45 -14.54 7.23
C ASP A 314 -10.60 -13.12 6.62
N TYR A 315 -9.48 -12.42 6.38
CA TYR A 315 -9.50 -11.13 5.68
C TYR A 315 -9.86 -11.28 4.20
N TYR A 316 -9.39 -12.36 3.55
CA TYR A 316 -9.76 -12.65 2.17
C TYR A 316 -11.27 -12.85 2.03
N ASP A 317 -11.88 -13.61 2.92
CA ASP A 317 -13.32 -13.81 2.98
C ASP A 317 -14.10 -12.53 3.31
N ALA A 318 -13.50 -11.60 4.06
CA ALA A 318 -14.04 -10.25 4.27
C ALA A 318 -13.93 -9.34 3.05
N GLY A 319 -13.24 -9.77 1.97
CA GLY A 319 -13.11 -9.06 0.71
C GLY A 319 -11.74 -8.45 0.43
N VAL A 320 -10.75 -8.64 1.30
CA VAL A 320 -9.37 -8.17 1.09
C VAL A 320 -8.64 -9.13 0.14
N SER A 321 -8.28 -8.69 -1.05
CA SER A 321 -7.63 -9.52 -2.06
C SER A 321 -6.19 -9.12 -2.37
N ALA A 322 -5.64 -8.14 -1.65
CA ALA A 322 -4.25 -7.72 -1.76
C ALA A 322 -3.68 -7.40 -0.37
N PHE A 323 -2.41 -7.72 -0.16
CA PHE A 323 -1.75 -7.49 1.12
C PHE A 323 -0.39 -6.81 0.90
N ILE A 324 0.00 -5.86 1.78
CA ILE A 324 1.39 -5.50 1.99
C ILE A 324 1.84 -6.28 3.22
N LEU A 325 2.67 -7.30 3.01
CA LEU A 325 3.24 -8.14 4.05
C LEU A 325 4.69 -7.70 4.30
N ARG A 326 4.99 -7.35 5.54
CA ARG A 326 6.34 -6.97 5.97
C ARG A 326 6.57 -7.37 7.41
N GLY A 327 7.80 -7.69 7.76
CA GLY A 327 8.20 -7.97 9.14
C GLY A 327 8.91 -6.81 9.82
N PHE A 328 9.79 -7.16 10.74
CA PHE A 328 10.61 -6.23 11.53
C PHE A 328 12.11 -6.36 11.20
N ASP A 329 12.58 -7.52 10.76
CA ASP A 329 13.86 -7.66 10.07
C ASP A 329 13.65 -7.43 8.57
N PRO A 330 14.31 -6.41 7.97
CA PRO A 330 14.06 -6.07 6.57
C PRO A 330 14.44 -7.17 5.57
N VAL A 331 15.39 -8.02 5.90
CA VAL A 331 15.94 -9.05 5.00
C VAL A 331 15.35 -10.42 5.32
N GLU A 332 15.51 -10.87 6.57
CA GLU A 332 15.12 -12.22 6.96
C GLU A 332 13.61 -12.43 6.89
N ASP A 333 12.82 -11.42 7.26
CA ASP A 333 11.36 -11.55 7.19
C ASP A 333 10.83 -11.56 5.76
N VAL A 334 11.46 -10.87 4.80
CA VAL A 334 11.10 -10.98 3.38
C VAL A 334 11.32 -12.41 2.88
N ILE A 335 12.43 -13.05 3.29
CA ILE A 335 12.74 -14.41 2.93
C ILE A 335 11.77 -15.39 3.58
N ALA A 336 11.55 -15.28 4.90
CA ALA A 336 10.67 -16.17 5.65
C ALA A 336 9.21 -16.10 5.16
N ILE A 337 8.67 -14.89 4.99
CA ILE A 337 7.32 -14.67 4.46
C ILE A 337 7.21 -15.26 3.04
N GLY A 338 8.21 -15.00 2.19
CA GLY A 338 8.22 -15.51 0.81
C GLY A 338 8.33 -17.01 0.71
N ARG A 339 9.15 -17.65 1.58
CA ARG A 339 9.37 -19.09 1.60
C ARG A 339 8.18 -19.84 2.19
N ASP A 340 7.65 -19.38 3.33
CA ASP A 340 6.78 -20.20 4.18
C ASP A 340 5.30 -19.76 4.12
N LEU A 341 5.00 -18.47 3.92
CA LEU A 341 3.64 -17.94 3.98
C LEU A 341 3.02 -17.70 2.60
N ILE A 342 3.73 -17.05 1.67
CA ILE A 342 3.18 -16.68 0.35
C ILE A 342 2.67 -17.90 -0.44
N PRO A 343 3.42 -19.00 -0.58
CA PRO A 343 2.94 -20.17 -1.32
C PRO A 343 1.71 -20.80 -0.67
N LEU A 344 1.69 -20.88 0.67
CA LEU A 344 0.59 -21.45 1.43
C LEU A 344 -0.69 -20.61 1.28
N LEU A 345 -0.58 -19.29 1.42
CA LEU A 345 -1.71 -18.39 1.25
C LEU A 345 -2.28 -18.47 -0.18
N ARG A 346 -1.42 -18.46 -1.19
CA ARG A 346 -1.85 -18.59 -2.59
C ARG A 346 -2.58 -19.91 -2.86
N ALA A 347 -2.12 -21.02 -2.27
CA ALA A 347 -2.79 -22.30 -2.39
C ALA A 347 -4.19 -22.29 -1.77
N LYS A 348 -4.32 -21.74 -0.55
CA LYS A 348 -5.62 -21.60 0.14
C LYS A 348 -6.59 -20.71 -0.62
N VAL A 349 -6.13 -19.60 -1.16
CA VAL A 349 -6.95 -18.69 -1.98
C VAL A 349 -7.41 -19.39 -3.26
N ALA A 350 -6.52 -20.12 -3.95
CA ALA A 350 -6.89 -20.85 -5.16
C ALA A 350 -7.96 -21.94 -4.88
N GLU A 351 -7.84 -22.65 -3.76
CA GLU A 351 -8.84 -23.60 -3.32
C GLU A 351 -10.18 -22.92 -3.00
N ARG A 352 -10.17 -21.82 -2.28
CA ARG A 352 -11.37 -21.03 -1.96
C ARG A 352 -12.06 -20.49 -3.22
N ASP A 353 -11.31 -19.94 -4.17
CA ASP A 353 -11.86 -19.44 -5.43
C ASP A 353 -12.50 -20.58 -6.25
N ALA A 354 -11.89 -21.77 -6.27
CA ALA A 354 -12.46 -22.94 -6.92
C ALA A 354 -13.76 -23.40 -6.26
N GLN A 355 -13.85 -23.39 -4.93
CA GLN A 355 -15.07 -23.73 -4.18
C GLN A 355 -16.20 -22.73 -4.48
N LEU A 356 -15.89 -21.42 -4.52
CA LEU A 356 -16.88 -20.38 -4.83
C LEU A 356 -17.38 -20.51 -6.28
N ALA A 357 -16.50 -20.77 -7.24
CA ALA A 357 -16.88 -20.98 -8.63
C ALA A 357 -17.78 -22.23 -8.82
N ALA A 358 -17.58 -23.28 -8.03
CA ALA A 358 -18.39 -24.49 -8.06
C ALA A 358 -19.80 -24.31 -7.44
N THR A 359 -19.98 -23.29 -6.59
CA THR A 359 -21.26 -23.01 -5.92
C THR A 359 -22.11 -21.95 -6.64
N GLU A 360 -21.53 -21.18 -7.57
CA GLU A 360 -22.30 -20.27 -8.43
C GLU A 360 -23.10 -21.09 -9.46
N PRO A 361 -24.47 -21.00 -9.45
CA PRO A 361 -25.26 -21.66 -10.48
C PRO A 361 -24.87 -21.09 -11.84
N ALA A 362 -24.63 -21.99 -12.82
CA ALA A 362 -24.44 -21.61 -14.20
C ALA A 362 -25.62 -20.73 -14.62
N MET A 363 -25.38 -19.42 -14.76
CA MET A 363 -26.38 -18.53 -15.32
C MET A 363 -26.53 -18.92 -16.81
N ALA A 364 -27.64 -19.60 -17.08
CA ALA A 364 -28.08 -19.98 -18.43
C ALA A 364 -28.65 -18.78 -19.18
#